data_bcaa1eefa9b6c7037d95aa4aa9bfc06e
#
_entry.id   bcaa1eefa9b6c7037d95aa4aa9bfc06e
#
_cell.length_a   1.000
_cell.length_b   1.000
_cell.length_c   1.000
_cell.angle_alpha   90.00
_cell.angle_beta   90.00
_cell.angle_gamma   90.00
#
_symmetry.space_group_name_H-M   'P 1'
#
loop_
_entity.id
_entity.type
_entity.pdbx_description
1 polymer ?
#
loop_
_entity_poly.entity_id
_entity_poly.type
_entity_poly.pdbx_seq_one_letter_code
_entity_poly.pdbx_strand_id
1 'polypeptide(L)'
;LRLVGSEMCIRDRMKDRVKANILNILSKEYGVDEEDFLSAEIEVVPAGAARDYGFDRSMIMGYGHDDRVCAYPSFAAMLEIEKPQHTSVCLLVDKEEIGSVGASGMQSHFFEDSVAEIINLLGEYSELKVRRALHNSRVLSSDVSAAFDPNYPSVMEKRNCAYFGKGLVLNKYTGARGKSGSNDANAEYIARLRRIFDDNDVSFQTSELGKVDQGGGGTIAYILANYGMNVIDSGVAVLNMHAPWEIISKVDLYEALHGYVAFLKEA
;
A
#
# COMPACT_ATOMS: atom_id res chain seq x y z
N LEU A 1 9.91 -31.91 -25.50
CA LEU A 1 10.06 -32.82 -24.35
C LEU A 1 9.93 -34.25 -24.83
N ARG A 2 11.06 -34.98 -24.84
CA ARG A 2 11.11 -36.39 -25.25
C ARG A 2 10.83 -37.23 -23.98
N LEU A 3 9.64 -37.77 -23.87
CA LEU A 3 9.31 -38.77 -22.86
C LEU A 3 9.75 -40.14 -23.37
N VAL A 4 10.55 -40.87 -22.61
CA VAL A 4 11.12 -42.16 -23.00
C VAL A 4 10.66 -43.23 -22.00
N GLY A 5 10.21 -44.38 -22.53
CA GLY A 5 10.00 -45.62 -21.78
C GLY A 5 8.65 -45.75 -21.05
N SER A 6 8.67 -46.42 -19.88
CA SER A 6 7.51 -46.81 -19.12
C SER A 6 6.61 -45.63 -18.66
N GLU A 7 7.20 -44.45 -18.49
CA GLU A 7 6.45 -43.23 -18.11
C GLU A 7 5.46 -42.78 -19.19
N MET A 8 5.82 -42.94 -20.45
CA MET A 8 4.93 -42.61 -21.57
C MET A 8 3.70 -43.53 -21.64
N CYS A 9 3.89 -44.84 -21.34
CA CYS A 9 2.81 -45.81 -21.30
C CYS A 9 1.84 -45.60 -20.13
N ILE A 10 2.31 -45.12 -18.98
CA ILE A 10 1.48 -44.81 -17.81
C ILE A 10 0.64 -43.57 -18.10
N ARG A 11 1.24 -42.51 -18.63
CA ARG A 11 0.57 -41.24 -18.96
C ARG A 11 -0.50 -41.41 -20.05
N ASP A 12 -0.35 -42.31 -20.97
CA ASP A 12 -1.33 -42.58 -22.03
C ASP A 12 -2.65 -43.17 -21.49
N ARG A 13 -2.63 -43.80 -20.32
CA ARG A 13 -3.81 -44.40 -19.66
C ARG A 13 -4.51 -43.48 -18.70
N MET A 14 -3.95 -42.33 -18.35
CA MET A 14 -4.56 -41.40 -17.42
C MET A 14 -5.60 -40.50 -18.07
N LYS A 15 -6.73 -40.33 -17.44
CA LYS A 15 -7.87 -39.55 -17.93
C LYS A 15 -7.55 -38.06 -18.10
N ASP A 16 -6.62 -37.52 -17.26
CA ASP A 16 -6.18 -36.13 -17.31
C ASP A 16 -4.64 -36.07 -17.30
N ARG A 17 -4.06 -36.15 -18.48
CA ARG A 17 -2.59 -36.19 -18.66
C ARG A 17 -1.90 -34.85 -18.29
N VAL A 18 -2.56 -33.72 -18.54
CA VAL A 18 -1.98 -32.40 -18.26
C VAL A 18 -1.88 -32.21 -16.76
N LYS A 19 -2.98 -32.42 -16.04
CA LYS A 19 -3.02 -32.35 -14.58
C LYS A 19 -1.96 -33.29 -13.95
N ALA A 20 -1.94 -34.56 -14.36
CA ALA A 20 -0.99 -35.52 -13.83
C ALA A 20 0.48 -35.14 -14.06
N ASN A 21 0.79 -34.53 -15.22
CA ASN A 21 2.14 -34.03 -15.48
C ASN A 21 2.53 -32.84 -14.62
N ILE A 22 1.61 -31.91 -14.43
CA ILE A 22 1.85 -30.76 -13.53
C ILE A 22 2.04 -31.22 -12.09
N LEU A 23 1.17 -32.07 -11.57
CA LEU A 23 1.31 -32.63 -10.23
C LEU A 23 2.64 -33.38 -10.04
N ASN A 24 3.07 -34.15 -11.04
CA ASN A 24 4.38 -34.83 -10.98
C ASN A 24 5.56 -33.84 -10.97
N ILE A 25 5.48 -32.72 -11.69
CA ILE A 25 6.50 -31.67 -11.63
C ILE A 25 6.51 -31.03 -10.23
N LEU A 26 5.35 -30.64 -9.73
CA LEU A 26 5.21 -30.00 -8.40
C LEU A 26 5.70 -30.92 -7.28
N SER A 27 5.34 -32.22 -7.34
CA SER A 27 5.82 -33.18 -6.34
C SER A 27 7.33 -33.37 -6.39
N LYS A 28 7.94 -33.46 -7.58
CA LYS A 28 9.39 -33.65 -7.74
C LYS A 28 10.23 -32.43 -7.38
N GLU A 29 9.77 -31.24 -7.75
CA GLU A 29 10.53 -29.99 -7.58
C GLU A 29 10.29 -29.34 -6.21
N TYR A 30 9.08 -29.45 -5.67
CA TYR A 30 8.64 -28.70 -4.48
C TYR A 30 8.10 -29.58 -3.34
N GLY A 31 7.93 -30.90 -3.56
CA GLY A 31 7.36 -31.79 -2.55
C GLY A 31 5.87 -31.57 -2.28
N VAL A 32 5.15 -30.97 -3.22
CA VAL A 32 3.73 -30.61 -3.13
C VAL A 32 2.89 -31.66 -3.83
N ASP A 33 1.81 -32.11 -3.23
CA ASP A 33 0.83 -33.01 -3.84
C ASP A 33 -0.54 -32.35 -4.10
N GLU A 34 -1.51 -33.11 -4.61
CA GLU A 34 -2.81 -32.56 -4.99
C GLU A 34 -3.63 -32.11 -3.76
N GLU A 35 -3.46 -32.75 -2.61
CA GLU A 35 -4.20 -32.44 -1.40
C GLU A 35 -3.76 -31.09 -0.80
N ASP A 36 -2.50 -30.72 -0.96
CA ASP A 36 -1.97 -29.44 -0.51
C ASP A 36 -2.70 -28.24 -1.12
N PHE A 37 -3.22 -28.37 -2.35
CA PHE A 37 -3.96 -27.30 -3.01
C PHE A 37 -5.32 -26.98 -2.39
N LEU A 38 -5.83 -27.82 -1.48
CA LEU A 38 -7.08 -27.53 -0.76
C LEU A 38 -6.92 -26.38 0.24
N SER A 39 -5.68 -26.13 0.69
CA SER A 39 -5.36 -25.07 1.65
C SER A 39 -4.23 -24.14 1.18
N ALA A 40 -3.77 -24.29 -0.06
CA ALA A 40 -2.71 -23.46 -0.61
C ALA A 40 -3.22 -22.06 -0.98
N GLU A 41 -2.40 -21.06 -0.72
CA GLU A 41 -2.51 -19.73 -1.30
C GLU A 41 -1.46 -19.62 -2.42
N ILE A 42 -1.90 -19.38 -3.64
CA ILE A 42 -1.04 -19.39 -4.82
C ILE A 42 -1.15 -18.07 -5.55
N GLU A 43 -0.01 -17.40 -5.71
CA GLU A 43 0.10 -16.16 -6.45
C GLU A 43 0.91 -16.36 -7.72
N VAL A 44 0.40 -15.85 -8.84
CA VAL A 44 1.11 -15.83 -10.12
C VAL A 44 1.52 -14.40 -10.42
N VAL A 45 2.81 -14.11 -10.27
CA VAL A 45 3.35 -12.76 -10.34
C VAL A 45 4.43 -12.64 -11.42
N PRO A 46 4.72 -11.44 -11.96
CA PRO A 46 5.85 -11.21 -12.84
C PRO A 46 7.19 -11.56 -12.17
N ALA A 47 8.03 -12.32 -12.86
CA ALA A 47 9.30 -12.78 -12.33
C ALA A 47 10.47 -11.81 -12.54
N GLY A 48 10.26 -10.69 -13.23
CA GLY A 48 11.31 -9.73 -13.56
C GLY A 48 11.65 -8.82 -12.38
N ALA A 49 12.95 -8.57 -12.15
CA ALA A 49 13.40 -7.61 -11.17
C ALA A 49 13.01 -6.17 -11.56
N ALA A 50 12.83 -5.31 -10.54
CA ALA A 50 12.69 -3.88 -10.76
C ALA A 50 13.95 -3.32 -11.43
N ARG A 51 13.78 -2.28 -12.26
CA ARG A 51 14.85 -1.71 -13.08
C ARG A 51 14.66 -0.22 -13.32
N ASP A 52 15.76 0.44 -13.63
CA ASP A 52 15.75 1.82 -14.08
C ASP A 52 14.89 1.98 -15.34
N TYR A 53 14.12 3.07 -15.39
CA TYR A 53 13.26 3.42 -16.50
C TYR A 53 13.45 4.89 -16.90
N GLY A 54 13.18 5.20 -18.19
CA GLY A 54 13.44 6.50 -18.79
C GLY A 54 14.86 6.65 -19.31
N PHE A 55 15.09 7.59 -20.22
CA PHE A 55 16.40 7.85 -20.84
C PHE A 55 17.44 8.31 -19.81
N ASP A 56 17.00 9.08 -18.84
CA ASP A 56 17.82 9.62 -17.74
C ASP A 56 17.83 8.71 -16.49
N ARG A 57 17.13 7.58 -16.54
CA ARG A 57 16.97 6.64 -15.41
C ARG A 57 16.37 7.28 -14.15
N SER A 58 15.54 8.31 -14.33
CA SER A 58 14.88 9.02 -13.22
C SER A 58 13.71 8.23 -12.60
N MET A 59 13.28 7.16 -13.26
CA MET A 59 12.16 6.34 -12.85
C MET A 59 12.58 4.90 -12.53
N ILE A 60 11.72 4.18 -11.84
CA ILE A 60 11.83 2.73 -11.58
C ILE A 60 10.58 2.07 -12.14
N MET A 61 10.78 1.00 -12.90
CA MET A 61 9.73 0.11 -13.37
C MET A 61 9.84 -1.23 -12.63
N GLY A 62 8.75 -1.67 -12.02
CA GLY A 62 8.69 -2.91 -11.25
C GLY A 62 7.27 -3.41 -11.09
N TYR A 63 7.13 -4.63 -10.57
CA TYR A 63 5.86 -5.19 -10.13
C TYR A 63 5.61 -4.87 -8.65
N GLY A 64 4.38 -4.49 -8.33
CA GLY A 64 3.94 -4.27 -6.95
C GLY A 64 4.56 -3.04 -6.31
N HIS A 65 4.73 -1.95 -7.06
CA HIS A 65 4.93 -0.63 -6.46
C HIS A 65 3.73 -0.25 -5.60
N ASP A 66 2.56 -0.60 -6.05
CA ASP A 66 1.35 -0.60 -5.23
C ASP A 66 1.32 -1.86 -4.34
N ASP A 67 1.55 -1.75 -3.01
CA ASP A 67 1.89 -0.49 -2.31
C ASP A 67 3.26 -0.57 -1.60
N ARG A 68 4.20 -1.36 -2.11
CA ARG A 68 5.56 -1.46 -1.54
C ARG A 68 6.31 -0.13 -1.55
N VAL A 69 6.00 0.73 -2.54
CA VAL A 69 6.66 2.03 -2.68
C VAL A 69 6.29 3.01 -1.57
N CYS A 70 5.16 2.81 -0.90
CA CYS A 70 4.76 3.57 0.27
C CYS A 70 5.05 2.81 1.57
N ALA A 71 4.89 1.48 1.58
CA ALA A 71 5.18 0.65 2.75
C ALA A 71 6.66 0.70 3.16
N TYR A 72 7.57 0.58 2.19
CA TYR A 72 9.02 0.60 2.47
C TYR A 72 9.51 1.93 3.09
N PRO A 73 9.23 3.12 2.53
CA PRO A 73 9.65 4.37 3.16
C PRO A 73 8.94 4.63 4.48
N SER A 74 7.72 4.16 4.70
CA SER A 74 7.05 4.22 6.00
C SER A 74 7.82 3.45 7.06
N PHE A 75 8.24 2.23 6.75
CA PHE A 75 9.08 1.42 7.65
C PHE A 75 10.48 2.02 7.82
N ALA A 76 11.13 2.46 6.74
CA ALA A 76 12.46 3.07 6.79
C ALA A 76 12.47 4.33 7.66
N ALA A 77 11.46 5.18 7.55
CA ALA A 77 11.33 6.38 8.38
C ALA A 77 11.27 6.06 9.88
N MET A 78 10.60 4.97 10.27
CA MET A 78 10.58 4.52 11.66
C MET A 78 11.98 4.16 12.18
N LEU A 79 12.84 3.62 11.33
CA LEU A 79 14.22 3.25 11.71
C LEU A 79 15.14 4.48 11.86
N GLU A 80 14.79 5.62 11.26
CA GLU A 80 15.54 6.87 11.38
C GLU A 80 15.18 7.69 12.62
N ILE A 81 14.14 7.32 13.37
CA ILE A 81 13.70 8.05 14.56
C ILE A 81 14.28 7.43 15.83
N GLU A 82 15.23 8.10 16.44
CA GLU A 82 15.86 7.63 17.68
C GLU A 82 15.05 7.97 18.94
N LYS A 83 14.43 9.14 18.98
CA LYS A 83 13.74 9.69 20.18
C LYS A 83 12.45 10.40 19.79
N PRO A 84 11.38 9.67 19.48
CA PRO A 84 10.10 10.29 19.14
C PRO A 84 9.51 11.02 20.35
N GLN A 85 8.89 12.18 20.13
CA GLN A 85 8.17 12.92 21.18
C GLN A 85 6.88 12.20 21.60
N HIS A 86 6.27 11.50 20.66
CA HIS A 86 5.07 10.71 20.85
C HIS A 86 5.32 9.26 20.44
N THR A 87 4.50 8.34 20.92
CA THR A 87 4.54 6.95 20.43
C THR A 87 4.29 6.93 18.94
N SER A 88 5.26 6.46 18.19
CA SER A 88 5.19 6.33 16.74
C SER A 88 4.91 4.88 16.37
N VAL A 89 4.05 4.67 15.37
CA VAL A 89 3.64 3.35 14.90
C VAL A 89 3.72 3.32 13.38
N CYS A 90 4.40 2.32 12.84
CA CYS A 90 4.29 1.95 11.43
C CYS A 90 3.42 0.69 11.37
N LEU A 91 2.27 0.80 10.74
CA LEU A 91 1.29 -0.28 10.61
C LEU A 91 1.26 -0.75 9.16
N LEU A 92 1.77 -1.96 8.91
CA LEU A 92 1.71 -2.60 7.61
C LEU A 92 0.60 -3.65 7.63
N VAL A 93 -0.40 -3.45 6.79
CA VAL A 93 -1.60 -4.30 6.72
C VAL A 93 -1.68 -5.04 5.39
N ASP A 94 -2.40 -6.14 5.40
CA ASP A 94 -2.66 -6.99 4.25
C ASP A 94 -4.12 -6.79 3.76
N LYS A 95 -4.45 -7.34 2.60
CA LYS A 95 -5.82 -7.43 2.08
C LYS A 95 -6.48 -6.08 1.69
N GLU A 96 -5.68 -5.02 1.45
CA GLU A 96 -6.23 -3.73 1.04
C GLU A 96 -7.06 -3.87 -0.24
N GLU A 97 -6.53 -4.52 -1.26
CA GLU A 97 -7.10 -4.69 -2.61
C GLU A 97 -8.44 -5.47 -2.66
N ILE A 98 -8.74 -6.20 -1.60
CA ILE A 98 -10.02 -6.91 -1.45
C ILE A 98 -10.94 -6.29 -0.41
N GLY A 99 -10.68 -5.03 -0.02
CA GLY A 99 -11.49 -4.27 0.92
C GLY A 99 -11.05 -4.38 2.37
N SER A 100 -9.79 -4.69 2.65
CA SER A 100 -9.18 -4.71 4.00
C SER A 100 -9.85 -5.71 4.96
N VAL A 101 -10.41 -6.78 4.43
CA VAL A 101 -11.11 -7.83 5.20
C VAL A 101 -10.17 -8.93 5.67
N GLY A 102 -10.63 -9.74 6.62
CA GLY A 102 -9.85 -10.85 7.20
C GLY A 102 -8.99 -10.43 8.40
N ALA A 103 -8.34 -11.40 9.03
CA ALA A 103 -7.64 -11.20 10.30
C ALA A 103 -6.38 -10.32 10.20
N SER A 104 -5.78 -10.19 9.03
CA SER A 104 -4.62 -9.36 8.74
C SER A 104 -4.96 -8.04 8.04
N GLY A 105 -6.22 -7.80 7.71
CA GLY A 105 -6.70 -6.57 7.08
C GLY A 105 -6.95 -5.45 8.09
N MET A 106 -7.01 -4.21 7.62
CA MET A 106 -7.20 -3.04 8.48
C MET A 106 -8.55 -3.05 9.23
N GLN A 107 -9.57 -3.75 8.73
CA GLN A 107 -10.87 -3.88 9.39
C GLN A 107 -10.86 -4.86 10.59
N SER A 108 -9.77 -5.61 10.80
CA SER A 108 -9.61 -6.45 11.98
C SER A 108 -9.34 -5.62 13.24
N HIS A 109 -9.57 -6.19 14.41
CA HIS A 109 -9.26 -5.55 15.68
C HIS A 109 -7.77 -5.57 16.04
N PHE A 110 -6.93 -6.20 15.25
CA PHE A 110 -5.51 -6.41 15.51
C PHE A 110 -4.78 -5.11 15.94
N PHE A 111 -5.03 -3.98 15.25
CA PHE A 111 -4.40 -2.72 15.59
C PHE A 111 -4.90 -2.17 16.93
N GLU A 112 -6.22 -2.15 17.14
CA GLU A 112 -6.84 -1.70 18.39
C GLU A 112 -6.39 -2.54 19.58
N ASP A 113 -6.36 -3.87 19.42
CA ASP A 113 -5.89 -4.82 20.43
C ASP A 113 -4.41 -4.58 20.75
N SER A 114 -3.58 -4.33 19.75
CA SER A 114 -2.15 -4.01 19.95
C SER A 114 -1.97 -2.72 20.78
N VAL A 115 -2.75 -1.68 20.51
CA VAL A 115 -2.74 -0.45 21.28
C VAL A 115 -3.23 -0.70 22.72
N ALA A 116 -4.27 -1.51 22.89
CA ALA A 116 -4.79 -1.90 24.20
C ALA A 116 -3.74 -2.65 25.04
N GLU A 117 -3.03 -3.61 24.42
CA GLU A 117 -1.96 -4.35 25.10
C GLU A 117 -0.77 -3.46 25.47
N ILE A 118 -0.36 -2.52 24.62
CA ILE A 118 0.68 -1.55 24.95
C ILE A 118 0.26 -0.70 26.16
N ILE A 119 -0.97 -0.20 26.20
CA ILE A 119 -1.48 0.58 27.33
C ILE A 119 -1.53 -0.27 28.61
N ASN A 120 -1.92 -1.56 28.50
CA ASN A 120 -1.92 -2.49 29.61
C ASN A 120 -0.51 -2.72 30.18
N LEU A 121 0.49 -2.89 29.32
CA LEU A 121 1.89 -3.06 29.71
C LEU A 121 2.49 -1.79 30.35
N LEU A 122 2.01 -0.62 29.98
CA LEU A 122 2.43 0.66 30.57
C LEU A 122 1.83 0.93 31.96
N GLY A 123 0.89 0.10 32.42
CA GLY A 123 0.35 0.16 33.76
C GLY A 123 -1.17 0.14 33.84
N GLU A 124 -1.83 1.24 34.15
CA GLU A 124 -3.27 1.29 34.38
C GLU A 124 -4.08 1.22 33.06
N TYR A 125 -4.55 0.04 32.69
CA TYR A 125 -5.46 -0.14 31.56
C TYR A 125 -6.86 0.45 31.86
N SER A 126 -7.43 1.05 30.84
CA SER A 126 -8.89 1.28 30.74
C SER A 126 -9.28 1.45 29.29
N GLU A 127 -10.47 1.02 28.93
CA GLU A 127 -11.09 1.19 27.62
C GLU A 127 -11.08 2.68 27.17
N LEU A 128 -11.33 3.58 28.09
CA LEU A 128 -11.30 5.02 27.81
C LEU A 128 -9.90 5.52 27.43
N LYS A 129 -8.82 4.94 27.99
CA LYS A 129 -7.45 5.30 27.61
C LYS A 129 -7.15 4.84 26.18
N VAL A 130 -7.59 3.64 25.79
CA VAL A 130 -7.46 3.15 24.41
C VAL A 130 -8.15 4.09 23.43
N ARG A 131 -9.42 4.40 23.69
CA ARG A 131 -10.21 5.32 22.83
C ARG A 131 -9.59 6.71 22.72
N ARG A 132 -9.06 7.24 23.81
CA ARG A 132 -8.37 8.53 23.82
C ARG A 132 -7.05 8.49 23.05
N ALA A 133 -6.28 7.41 23.17
CA ALA A 133 -5.04 7.24 22.43
C ALA A 133 -5.32 7.22 20.91
N LEU A 134 -6.28 6.41 20.48
CA LEU A 134 -6.70 6.36 19.08
C LEU A 134 -7.23 7.72 18.59
N HIS A 135 -8.16 8.31 19.30
CA HIS A 135 -8.76 9.61 18.92
C HIS A 135 -7.72 10.74 18.78
N ASN A 136 -6.70 10.75 19.61
CA ASN A 136 -5.64 11.77 19.59
C ASN A 136 -4.54 11.48 18.56
N SER A 137 -4.62 10.36 17.87
CA SER A 137 -3.62 9.97 16.88
C SER A 137 -3.73 10.77 15.58
N ARG A 138 -2.60 10.93 14.92
CA ARG A 138 -2.46 11.52 13.58
C ARG A 138 -1.85 10.50 12.65
N VAL A 139 -2.38 10.40 11.45
CA VAL A 139 -2.05 9.33 10.53
C VAL A 139 -1.79 9.88 9.13
N LEU A 140 -0.68 9.48 8.54
CA LEU A 140 -0.51 9.43 7.11
C LEU A 140 -0.91 8.02 6.65
N SER A 141 -2.04 7.92 5.98
CA SER A 141 -2.46 6.68 5.32
C SER A 141 -1.66 6.57 4.03
N SER A 142 -0.57 5.78 4.11
CA SER A 142 0.42 5.72 3.05
C SER A 142 -0.03 4.72 2.00
N ASP A 143 -0.39 5.24 0.83
CA ASP A 143 -0.89 4.48 -0.32
C ASP A 143 -0.58 5.25 -1.61
N VAL A 144 -0.37 4.53 -2.72
CA VAL A 144 -0.05 5.16 -4.00
C VAL A 144 -1.19 6.04 -4.51
N SER A 145 -0.83 7.02 -5.33
CA SER A 145 -1.79 7.89 -6.01
C SER A 145 -1.63 7.78 -7.52
N ALA A 146 -2.73 7.70 -8.25
CA ALA A 146 -2.70 7.61 -9.71
C ALA A 146 -2.07 8.88 -10.33
N ALA A 147 -0.95 8.72 -11.02
CA ALA A 147 -0.30 9.81 -11.73
C ALA A 147 -1.04 10.14 -13.03
N PHE A 148 -0.95 11.40 -13.48
CA PHE A 148 -1.46 11.80 -14.79
C PHE A 148 -0.80 10.97 -15.89
N ASP A 149 -1.61 10.19 -16.61
CA ASP A 149 -1.18 9.43 -17.78
C ASP A 149 -1.61 10.17 -19.06
N PRO A 150 -0.64 10.63 -19.89
CA PRO A 150 -0.95 11.31 -21.13
C PRO A 150 -1.62 10.42 -22.19
N ASN A 151 -1.56 9.08 -22.04
CA ASN A 151 -2.24 8.14 -22.92
C ASN A 151 -3.74 7.99 -22.57
N TYR A 152 -4.12 8.30 -21.32
CA TYR A 152 -5.49 8.20 -20.82
C TYR A 152 -6.01 9.49 -20.17
N PRO A 153 -5.87 10.67 -20.85
CA PRO A 153 -6.19 11.95 -20.22
C PRO A 153 -7.67 12.15 -19.89
N SER A 154 -8.56 11.35 -20.49
CA SER A 154 -10.01 11.48 -20.29
C SER A 154 -10.49 11.04 -18.93
N VAL A 155 -9.75 10.16 -18.25
CA VAL A 155 -10.08 9.65 -16.90
C VAL A 155 -9.44 10.47 -15.79
N MET A 156 -8.68 11.50 -16.13
CA MET A 156 -7.97 12.38 -15.19
C MET A 156 -8.54 13.80 -15.20
N GLU A 157 -8.55 14.43 -14.03
CA GLU A 157 -8.75 15.87 -13.91
C GLU A 157 -7.38 16.57 -13.82
N LYS A 158 -6.92 17.17 -14.91
CA LYS A 158 -5.57 17.72 -15.02
C LYS A 158 -5.18 18.73 -13.95
N ARG A 159 -6.14 19.43 -13.36
CA ARG A 159 -5.88 20.43 -12.32
C ARG A 159 -5.76 19.83 -10.92
N ASN A 160 -6.14 18.56 -10.80
CA ASN A 160 -6.27 17.91 -9.50
C ASN A 160 -5.80 16.46 -9.51
N CYS A 161 -4.80 16.13 -10.33
CA CYS A 161 -4.15 14.83 -10.38
C CYS A 161 -2.68 14.94 -9.98
N ALA A 162 -2.10 13.83 -9.54
CA ALA A 162 -0.69 13.76 -9.21
C ALA A 162 0.19 13.76 -10.48
N TYR A 163 1.37 14.32 -10.36
CA TYR A 163 2.39 14.35 -11.42
C TYR A 163 3.73 13.85 -10.90
N PHE A 164 4.48 13.15 -11.73
CA PHE A 164 5.85 12.75 -11.41
C PHE A 164 6.77 13.95 -11.18
N GLY A 165 7.71 13.80 -10.26
CA GLY A 165 8.70 14.82 -9.93
C GLY A 165 8.13 16.01 -9.15
N LYS A 166 7.01 15.82 -8.48
CA LYS A 166 6.36 16.83 -7.63
C LYS A 166 6.36 16.46 -6.14
N GLY A 167 7.02 15.36 -5.81
CA GLY A 167 7.17 14.91 -4.44
C GLY A 167 5.98 14.12 -3.90
N LEU A 168 5.90 14.08 -2.59
CA LEU A 168 4.86 13.37 -1.84
C LEU A 168 3.47 13.86 -2.22
N VAL A 169 2.54 12.95 -2.45
CA VAL A 169 1.15 13.28 -2.77
C VAL A 169 0.31 13.31 -1.50
N LEU A 170 -0.50 14.34 -1.33
CA LEU A 170 -1.53 14.43 -0.31
C LEU A 170 -2.91 14.43 -0.97
N ASN A 171 -3.74 13.47 -0.65
CA ASN A 171 -5.13 13.42 -1.09
C ASN A 171 -6.05 13.84 0.07
N LYS A 172 -6.58 15.06 -0.02
CA LYS A 172 -7.53 15.54 0.99
C LYS A 172 -8.77 14.68 1.06
N TYR A 173 -9.24 14.23 -0.09
CA TYR A 173 -10.44 13.43 -0.24
C TYR A 173 -10.14 12.17 -1.04
N THR A 174 -10.59 11.03 -0.54
CA THR A 174 -10.56 9.75 -1.24
C THR A 174 -11.95 9.13 -1.25
N GLY A 175 -12.18 8.19 -2.15
CA GLY A 175 -13.43 7.46 -2.23
C GLY A 175 -13.80 7.10 -3.67
N ALA A 176 -14.39 5.92 -3.84
CA ALA A 176 -14.89 5.47 -5.14
C ALA A 176 -16.21 6.15 -5.47
N ARG A 177 -16.30 6.73 -6.67
CA ARG A 177 -17.51 7.42 -7.17
C ARG A 177 -18.07 8.47 -6.19
N GLY A 178 -17.17 9.11 -5.46
CA GLY A 178 -17.49 10.20 -4.56
C GLY A 178 -18.04 9.82 -3.18
N LYS A 179 -18.27 8.53 -2.84
CA LYS A 179 -18.88 8.17 -1.55
C LYS A 179 -18.42 6.87 -0.92
N SER A 180 -17.93 5.90 -1.67
CA SER A 180 -17.60 4.57 -1.13
C SER A 180 -16.15 4.53 -0.64
N GLY A 181 -15.95 4.09 0.62
CA GLY A 181 -14.63 4.04 1.25
C GLY A 181 -13.98 5.43 1.36
N SER A 182 -14.79 6.47 1.58
CA SER A 182 -14.34 7.85 1.53
C SER A 182 -13.71 8.30 2.84
N ASN A 183 -12.61 9.06 2.73
CA ASN A 183 -12.05 9.88 3.79
C ASN A 183 -12.03 11.35 3.34
N ASP A 184 -12.24 12.26 4.27
CA ASP A 184 -12.13 13.72 4.06
C ASP A 184 -11.27 14.31 5.18
N ALA A 185 -9.99 14.54 4.89
CA ALA A 185 -9.06 15.09 5.87
C ALA A 185 -9.44 16.52 6.24
N ASN A 186 -9.44 16.84 7.55
CA ASN A 186 -9.80 18.17 8.01
C ASN A 186 -8.73 19.22 7.68
N ALA A 187 -9.17 20.47 7.52
CA ALA A 187 -8.32 21.57 7.06
C ALA A 187 -7.20 21.92 8.06
N GLU A 188 -7.46 21.80 9.35
CA GLU A 188 -6.50 22.10 10.41
C GLU A 188 -5.34 21.10 10.39
N TYR A 189 -5.63 19.83 10.16
CA TYR A 189 -4.62 18.79 10.04
C TYR A 189 -3.77 18.98 8.79
N ILE A 190 -4.39 19.30 7.66
CA ILE A 190 -3.68 19.62 6.41
C ILE A 190 -2.77 20.83 6.61
N ALA A 191 -3.24 21.88 7.26
CA ALA A 191 -2.45 23.07 7.53
C ALA A 191 -1.23 22.77 8.40
N ARG A 192 -1.36 21.84 9.37
CA ARG A 192 -0.25 21.38 10.21
C ARG A 192 0.78 20.59 9.36
N LEU A 193 0.33 19.65 8.53
CA LEU A 193 1.20 18.87 7.67
C LEU A 193 1.97 19.75 6.69
N ARG A 194 1.28 20.69 6.04
CA ARG A 194 1.94 21.65 5.15
C ARG A 194 3.06 22.40 5.84
N ARG A 195 2.84 22.87 7.07
CA ARG A 195 3.87 23.55 7.85
C ARG A 195 5.06 22.60 8.14
N ILE A 196 4.79 21.38 8.58
CA ILE A 196 5.85 20.38 8.83
C ILE A 196 6.67 20.16 7.55
N PHE A 197 6.03 20.01 6.42
CA PHE A 197 6.74 19.74 5.16
C PHE A 197 7.50 20.98 4.65
N ASP A 198 6.90 22.17 4.72
CA ASP A 198 7.57 23.42 4.36
C ASP A 198 8.79 23.70 5.26
N ASP A 199 8.68 23.48 6.57
CA ASP A 199 9.77 23.71 7.54
C ASP A 199 10.91 22.68 7.42
N ASN A 200 10.66 21.55 6.77
CA ASN A 200 11.66 20.49 6.54
C ASN A 200 12.08 20.36 5.06
N ASP A 201 11.78 21.34 4.20
CA ASP A 201 12.11 21.33 2.77
C ASP A 201 11.60 20.09 2.00
N VAL A 202 10.48 19.51 2.42
CA VAL A 202 9.82 18.38 1.75
C VAL A 202 8.98 18.86 0.58
N SER A 203 9.26 18.37 -0.61
CA SER A 203 8.43 18.64 -1.77
C SER A 203 7.16 17.81 -1.72
N PHE A 204 6.00 18.44 -1.86
CA PHE A 204 4.73 17.75 -1.90
C PHE A 204 3.73 18.40 -2.87
N GLN A 205 2.71 17.64 -3.23
CA GLN A 205 1.60 18.08 -4.07
C GLN A 205 0.28 17.63 -3.49
N THR A 206 -0.81 18.30 -3.85
CA THR A 206 -2.17 17.87 -3.52
C THR A 206 -2.85 17.31 -4.76
N SER A 207 -3.58 16.22 -4.62
CA SER A 207 -4.34 15.63 -5.72
C SER A 207 -5.59 14.90 -5.22
N GLU A 208 -6.38 14.45 -6.19
CA GLU A 208 -7.45 13.49 -6.00
C GLU A 208 -7.21 12.23 -6.84
N LEU A 209 -7.73 11.09 -6.40
CA LEU A 209 -7.63 9.83 -7.14
C LEU A 209 -8.62 9.78 -8.29
N GLY A 210 -8.14 10.12 -9.48
CA GLY A 210 -8.94 10.09 -10.69
C GLY A 210 -9.96 11.22 -10.80
N LYS A 211 -10.79 11.13 -11.82
CA LYS A 211 -11.83 12.13 -12.08
C LYS A 211 -13.07 11.82 -11.25
N VAL A 212 -13.58 12.83 -10.54
CA VAL A 212 -14.80 12.73 -9.72
C VAL A 212 -15.96 12.12 -10.53
N ASP A 213 -16.75 11.26 -9.92
CA ASP A 213 -17.88 10.51 -10.48
C ASP A 213 -17.53 9.45 -11.55
N GLN A 214 -16.33 9.48 -12.12
CA GLN A 214 -15.90 8.55 -13.17
C GLN A 214 -14.84 7.55 -12.71
N GLY A 215 -14.10 7.88 -11.67
CA GLY A 215 -13.00 7.09 -11.14
C GLY A 215 -12.88 7.25 -9.64
N GLY A 216 -11.67 7.19 -9.16
CA GLY A 216 -11.34 7.24 -7.75
C GLY A 216 -11.20 5.85 -7.14
N GLY A 217 -10.65 5.79 -5.95
CA GLY A 217 -10.46 4.59 -5.16
C GLY A 217 -10.74 4.87 -3.69
N GLY A 218 -11.19 3.85 -2.96
CA GLY A 218 -11.16 3.84 -1.51
C GLY A 218 -9.75 3.40 -1.07
N THR A 219 -9.37 3.83 0.12
CA THR A 219 -8.14 3.45 0.81
C THR A 219 -8.48 3.01 2.22
N ILE A 220 -7.50 2.61 3.02
CA ILE A 220 -7.72 2.27 4.42
C ILE A 220 -7.99 3.50 5.31
N ALA A 221 -7.83 4.71 4.81
CA ALA A 221 -7.93 5.95 5.59
C ALA A 221 -9.26 6.09 6.34
N TYR A 222 -10.38 5.76 5.69
CA TYR A 222 -11.70 5.87 6.33
C TYR A 222 -11.85 4.94 7.54
N ILE A 223 -11.16 3.80 7.56
CA ILE A 223 -11.23 2.82 8.64
C ILE A 223 -10.58 3.43 9.90
N LEU A 224 -9.41 4.04 9.73
CA LEU A 224 -8.70 4.74 10.81
C LEU A 224 -9.47 5.99 11.27
N ALA A 225 -10.07 6.71 10.33
CA ALA A 225 -10.91 7.88 10.66
C ALA A 225 -12.14 7.54 11.53
N ASN A 226 -12.65 6.29 11.46
CA ASN A 226 -13.74 5.83 12.33
C ASN A 226 -13.38 5.84 13.83
N TYR A 227 -12.09 5.77 14.18
CA TYR A 227 -11.62 5.94 15.55
C TYR A 227 -11.54 7.42 16.00
N GLY A 228 -11.89 8.36 15.12
CA GLY A 228 -11.77 9.79 15.37
C GLY A 228 -10.36 10.36 15.19
N MET A 229 -9.47 9.61 14.57
CA MET A 229 -8.12 10.06 14.23
C MET A 229 -8.13 11.15 13.17
N ASN A 230 -7.08 11.98 13.16
CA ASN A 230 -6.79 12.83 12.01
C ASN A 230 -6.05 12.03 10.95
N VAL A 231 -6.70 11.77 9.82
CA VAL A 231 -6.16 10.91 8.76
C VAL A 231 -6.17 11.65 7.43
N ILE A 232 -5.09 11.53 6.68
CA ILE A 232 -4.99 11.93 5.28
C ILE A 232 -4.28 10.85 4.49
N ASP A 233 -4.70 10.63 3.26
CA ASP A 233 -3.97 9.77 2.33
C ASP A 233 -2.73 10.49 1.82
N SER A 234 -1.59 9.80 1.88
CA SER A 234 -0.29 10.37 1.58
C SER A 234 0.63 9.32 0.99
N GLY A 235 1.07 9.48 -0.24
CA GLY A 235 1.90 8.47 -0.87
C GLY A 235 2.64 8.93 -2.11
N VAL A 236 2.99 7.99 -2.96
CA VAL A 236 3.80 8.19 -4.16
C VAL A 236 2.93 8.12 -5.41
N ALA A 237 3.17 9.03 -6.36
CA ALA A 237 2.52 8.97 -7.66
C ALA A 237 2.99 7.74 -8.44
N VAL A 238 2.05 6.97 -9.01
CA VAL A 238 2.32 5.75 -9.79
C VAL A 238 1.62 5.79 -11.14
N LEU A 239 2.27 5.29 -12.18
CA LEU A 239 1.67 4.99 -13.47
C LEU A 239 1.47 3.48 -13.61
N ASN A 240 0.43 3.08 -14.34
CA ASN A 240 0.05 1.69 -14.57
C ASN A 240 -0.28 0.92 -13.27
N MET A 241 -0.88 1.59 -12.29
CA MET A 241 -1.37 0.94 -11.07
C MET A 241 -2.12 -0.36 -11.39
N HIS A 242 -1.85 -1.42 -10.63
CA HIS A 242 -2.38 -2.78 -10.80
C HIS A 242 -1.95 -3.49 -12.09
N ALA A 243 -1.05 -2.93 -12.87
CA ALA A 243 -0.49 -3.62 -14.05
C ALA A 243 0.69 -4.52 -13.67
N PRO A 244 1.09 -5.49 -14.54
CA PRO A 244 2.30 -6.29 -14.30
C PRO A 244 3.59 -5.48 -14.17
N TRP A 245 3.61 -4.26 -14.69
CA TRP A 245 4.71 -3.33 -14.58
C TRP A 245 4.19 -1.93 -14.27
N GLU A 246 4.52 -1.46 -13.11
CA GLU A 246 4.19 -0.13 -12.60
C GLU A 246 5.42 0.76 -12.63
N ILE A 247 5.23 2.05 -12.71
CA ILE A 247 6.31 3.03 -12.85
C ILE A 247 6.15 4.10 -11.77
N ILE A 248 7.27 4.42 -11.11
CA ILE A 248 7.35 5.52 -10.14
C ILE A 248 8.54 6.42 -10.44
N SER A 249 8.51 7.63 -9.91
CA SER A 249 9.63 8.57 -9.91
C SER A 249 10.53 8.33 -8.70
N LYS A 250 11.85 8.29 -8.91
CA LYS A 250 12.84 8.14 -7.83
C LYS A 250 12.83 9.32 -6.85
N VAL A 251 12.64 10.52 -7.36
CA VAL A 251 12.61 11.71 -6.51
C VAL A 251 11.35 11.72 -5.64
N ASP A 252 10.22 11.29 -6.16
CA ASP A 252 8.98 11.24 -5.39
C ASP A 252 9.06 10.21 -4.25
N LEU A 253 9.72 9.06 -4.49
CA LEU A 253 10.02 8.09 -3.43
C LEU A 253 10.94 8.67 -2.36
N TYR A 254 11.98 9.42 -2.76
CA TYR A 254 12.87 10.10 -1.82
C TYR A 254 12.11 11.13 -0.96
N GLU A 255 11.27 11.95 -1.58
CA GLU A 255 10.44 12.94 -0.88
C GLU A 255 9.43 12.28 0.06
N ALA A 256 8.90 11.10 -0.30
CA ALA A 256 8.02 10.34 0.59
C ALA A 256 8.75 9.90 1.87
N LEU A 257 9.94 9.33 1.76
CA LEU A 257 10.76 8.99 2.93
C LEU A 257 11.05 10.22 3.78
N HIS A 258 11.47 11.31 3.15
CA HIS A 258 11.81 12.57 3.83
C HIS A 258 10.58 13.15 4.55
N GLY A 259 9.43 13.17 3.89
CA GLY A 259 8.16 13.61 4.47
C GLY A 259 7.70 12.75 5.65
N TYR A 260 7.86 11.43 5.57
CA TYR A 260 7.50 10.53 6.68
C TYR A 260 8.42 10.71 7.89
N VAL A 261 9.71 10.93 7.67
CA VAL A 261 10.66 11.27 8.75
C VAL A 261 10.27 12.60 9.42
N ALA A 262 9.97 13.63 8.64
CA ALA A 262 9.52 14.92 9.16
C ALA A 262 8.22 14.79 9.96
N PHE A 263 7.25 14.04 9.43
CA PHE A 263 6.00 13.75 10.11
C PHE A 263 6.21 13.06 11.47
N LEU A 264 7.02 12.00 11.52
CA LEU A 264 7.26 11.26 12.75
C LEU A 264 8.01 12.08 13.83
N LYS A 265 8.76 13.09 13.40
CA LYS A 265 9.47 13.99 14.34
C LYS A 265 8.55 15.07 14.93
N GLU A 266 7.58 15.58 14.17
CA GLU A 266 6.91 16.85 14.48
C GLU A 266 5.38 16.77 14.54
N ALA A 267 4.76 15.65 14.16
CA ALA A 267 3.29 15.53 14.09
C ALA A 267 2.61 15.38 15.45
#